data_f63cc3e97c7e8af3cdf4086bff93c76a
#
_entry.id   f63cc3e97c7e8af3cdf4086bff93c76a
#
_cell.length_a   1.000
_cell.length_b   1.000
_cell.length_c   1.000
_cell.angle_alpha   90.00
_cell.angle_beta   90.00
_cell.angle_gamma   90.00
#
_symmetry.space_group_name_H-M   'P 1'
#
loop_
_entity.id
_entity.type
_entity.pdbx_description
1 polymer ?
#
loop_
_entity_poly.entity_id
_entity_poly.type
_entity_poly.pdbx_seq_one_letter_code
_entity_poly.pdbx_strand_id
1 'polypeptide(L)'
;MPVVSVNPTERLERSELRKRIDKAFGLLSYEHRTVLILHEFEELEYKEIAKRMQCSIGTVMSRLFYARRRMANLMAAYKREDLS
;
A
#
# COMPACT_ATOMS: atom_id res chain seq x y z
N MET A 1 -20.36 19.72 14.90
CA MET A 1 -19.49 18.96 14.00
C MET A 1 -20.28 18.46 12.80
N PRO A 2 -19.89 18.80 11.59
CA PRO A 2 -20.65 18.34 10.45
C PRO A 2 -20.54 16.83 10.35
N VAL A 3 -21.68 16.18 10.39
CA VAL A 3 -21.75 14.75 10.15
C VAL A 3 -21.49 14.56 8.65
N VAL A 4 -20.37 13.99 8.32
CA VAL A 4 -20.14 13.58 6.94
C VAL A 4 -21.06 12.40 6.69
N SER A 5 -22.21 12.66 6.11
CA SER A 5 -23.10 11.59 5.71
C SER A 5 -22.53 10.96 4.45
N VAL A 6 -21.87 9.83 4.62
CA VAL A 6 -21.43 9.01 3.52
C VAL A 6 -22.64 8.17 3.11
N ASN A 7 -23.09 8.27 1.86
CA ASN A 7 -24.21 7.48 1.41
C ASN A 7 -23.81 5.98 1.33
N PRO A 8 -24.78 5.06 1.34
CA PRO A 8 -24.47 3.62 1.33
C PRO A 8 -23.61 3.18 0.14
N THR A 9 -23.78 3.80 -1.01
CA THR A 9 -22.98 3.49 -2.21
C THR A 9 -21.53 3.83 -2.00
N GLU A 10 -21.23 5.00 -1.45
CA GLU A 10 -19.86 5.42 -1.15
C GLU A 10 -19.19 4.51 -0.13
N ARG A 11 -19.91 4.06 0.89
CA ARG A 11 -19.39 3.10 1.87
C ARG A 11 -19.01 1.78 1.21
N LEU A 12 -19.87 1.30 0.31
CA LEU A 12 -19.63 0.05 -0.39
C LEU A 12 -18.40 0.16 -1.29
N GLU A 13 -18.26 1.27 -1.99
CA GLU A 13 -17.09 1.53 -2.85
C GLU A 13 -15.80 1.59 -2.05
N ARG A 14 -15.80 2.25 -0.88
CA ARG A 14 -14.63 2.32 0.01
C ARG A 14 -14.29 0.94 0.56
N SER A 15 -15.28 0.16 0.95
CA SER A 15 -15.08 -1.19 1.45
C SER A 15 -14.46 -2.09 0.38
N GLU A 16 -14.94 -1.99 -0.85
CA GLU A 16 -14.39 -2.75 -1.98
C GLU A 16 -12.96 -2.33 -2.28
N LEU A 17 -12.67 -1.03 -2.28
CA LEU A 17 -11.33 -0.51 -2.50
C LEU A 17 -10.37 -1.03 -1.42
N ARG A 18 -10.79 -0.97 -0.16
CA ARG A 18 -9.98 -1.47 0.95
C ARG A 18 -9.66 -2.94 0.81
N LYS A 19 -10.64 -3.76 0.43
CA LYS A 19 -10.43 -5.19 0.19
C LYS A 19 -9.40 -5.43 -0.92
N ARG A 20 -9.45 -4.62 -1.97
CA ARG A 20 -8.50 -4.72 -3.08
C ARG A 20 -7.10 -4.32 -2.65
N ILE A 21 -6.97 -3.27 -1.85
CA ILE A 21 -5.69 -2.84 -1.31
C ILE A 21 -5.12 -3.94 -0.41
N ASP A 22 -5.92 -4.50 0.49
CA ASP A 22 -5.50 -5.55 1.39
C ASP A 22 -5.04 -6.80 0.62
N LYS A 23 -5.77 -7.17 -0.42
CA LYS A 23 -5.41 -8.29 -1.27
C LYS A 23 -4.09 -8.02 -2.01
N ALA A 24 -3.92 -6.82 -2.54
CA ALA A 24 -2.68 -6.43 -3.23
C ALA A 24 -1.50 -6.47 -2.26
N PHE A 25 -1.67 -5.96 -1.04
CA PHE A 25 -0.64 -6.04 0.00
C PHE A 25 -0.24 -7.49 0.29
N GLY A 26 -1.22 -8.39 0.35
CA GLY A 26 -0.98 -9.80 0.56
C GLY A 26 -0.18 -10.48 -0.54
N LEU A 27 -0.16 -9.89 -1.75
CA LEU A 27 0.59 -10.41 -2.89
C LEU A 27 2.01 -9.85 -2.98
N LEU A 28 2.36 -8.88 -2.14
CA LEU A 28 3.72 -8.36 -2.08
C LEU A 28 4.63 -9.34 -1.32
N SER A 29 5.93 -9.29 -1.61
CA SER A 29 6.91 -9.99 -0.80
C SER A 29 6.91 -9.40 0.62
N TYR A 30 7.44 -10.15 1.57
CA TYR A 30 7.57 -9.68 2.95
C TYR A 30 8.35 -8.36 3.02
N GLU A 31 9.47 -8.28 2.32
CA GLU A 31 10.33 -7.10 2.31
C GLU A 31 9.61 -5.87 1.72
N HIS A 32 8.91 -6.04 0.62
CA HIS A 32 8.16 -4.95 -0.02
C HIS A 32 7.03 -4.47 0.87
N ARG A 33 6.25 -5.39 1.43
CA ARG A 33 5.15 -5.05 2.31
C ARG A 33 5.64 -4.33 3.56
N THR A 34 6.73 -4.83 4.16
CA THR A 34 7.28 -4.27 5.39
C THR A 34 7.77 -2.84 5.19
N VAL A 35 8.52 -2.56 4.12
CA VAL A 35 9.01 -1.18 3.88
C VAL A 35 7.85 -0.22 3.63
N LEU A 36 6.79 -0.66 2.94
CA LEU A 36 5.62 0.18 2.73
C LEU A 36 4.92 0.49 4.05
N ILE A 37 4.72 -0.51 4.89
CA ILE A 37 4.08 -0.31 6.20
C ILE A 37 4.91 0.64 7.07
N LEU A 38 6.21 0.44 7.15
CA LEU A 38 7.07 1.26 7.98
C LEU A 38 7.16 2.70 7.49
N HIS A 39 7.14 2.91 6.19
CA HIS A 39 7.26 4.25 5.62
C HIS A 39 5.91 4.97 5.51
N GLU A 40 4.90 4.32 4.94
CA GLU A 40 3.62 4.97 4.64
C GLU A 40 2.68 5.06 5.85
N PHE A 41 2.67 4.05 6.71
CA PHE A 41 1.77 4.01 7.87
C PHE A 41 2.44 4.44 9.16
N GLU A 42 3.67 4.01 9.42
CA GLU A 42 4.40 4.40 10.63
C GLU A 42 5.25 5.65 10.45
N GLU A 43 5.34 6.15 9.21
CA GLU A 43 6.02 7.40 8.87
C GLU A 43 7.49 7.44 9.30
N LEU A 44 8.17 6.28 9.25
CA LEU A 44 9.57 6.20 9.60
C LEU A 44 10.45 6.73 8.49
N GLU A 45 11.57 7.35 8.86
CA GLU A 45 12.58 7.78 7.91
C GLU A 45 13.35 6.59 7.36
N TYR A 46 13.91 6.72 6.16
CA TYR A 46 14.66 5.65 5.49
C TYR A 46 15.76 5.05 6.35
N LYS A 47 16.47 5.89 7.06
CA LYS A 47 17.56 5.50 7.96
C LYS A 47 17.05 4.59 9.10
N GLU A 48 15.88 4.90 9.65
CA GLU A 48 15.27 4.10 10.70
C GLU A 48 14.76 2.75 10.16
N ILE A 49 14.18 2.76 8.96
CA ILE A 49 13.74 1.53 8.29
C ILE A 49 14.94 0.63 8.01
N ALA A 50 16.03 1.21 7.49
CA ALA A 50 17.26 0.48 7.21
C ALA A 50 17.79 -0.22 8.46
N LYS A 51 17.75 0.48 9.59
CA LYS A 51 18.20 -0.05 10.87
C LYS A 51 17.32 -1.22 11.31
N ARG A 52 16.00 -1.08 11.25
CA ARG A 52 15.06 -2.13 11.64
C ARG A 52 15.13 -3.35 10.75
N MET A 53 15.34 -3.15 9.46
CA MET A 53 15.41 -4.24 8.50
C MET A 53 16.84 -4.77 8.29
N GLN A 54 17.81 -4.21 8.99
CA GLN A 54 19.21 -4.62 8.89
C GLN A 54 19.73 -4.60 7.46
N CYS A 55 19.48 -3.50 6.76
CA CYS A 55 19.92 -3.31 5.38
C CYS A 55 20.38 -1.86 5.18
N SER A 56 20.91 -1.57 4.00
CA SER A 56 21.35 -0.21 3.67
C SER A 56 20.17 0.69 3.34
N ILE A 57 20.37 2.00 3.43
CA ILE A 57 19.39 2.99 3.00
C ILE A 57 19.06 2.82 1.51
N GLY A 58 20.07 2.54 0.70
CA GLY A 58 19.88 2.25 -0.73
C GLY A 58 18.94 1.08 -0.96
N THR A 59 19.05 0.03 -0.16
CA THR A 59 18.17 -1.13 -0.24
C THR A 59 16.72 -0.74 0.13
N VAL A 60 16.55 0.10 1.16
CA VAL A 60 15.22 0.62 1.53
C VAL A 60 14.62 1.38 0.37
N MET A 61 15.39 2.27 -0.25
CA MET A 61 14.92 3.06 -1.39
C MET A 61 14.51 2.19 -2.57
N SER A 62 15.31 1.19 -2.91
CA SER A 62 15.00 0.24 -3.98
C SER A 62 13.73 -0.55 -3.68
N ARG A 63 13.62 -1.07 -2.46
CA ARG A 63 12.44 -1.83 -2.04
C ARG A 63 11.17 -0.99 -2.09
N LEU A 64 11.23 0.27 -1.64
CA LEU A 64 10.09 1.17 -1.71
C LEU A 64 9.69 1.44 -3.16
N PHE A 65 10.66 1.67 -4.03
CA PHE A 65 10.40 1.90 -5.45
C PHE A 65 9.68 0.70 -6.07
N TYR A 66 10.20 -0.49 -5.88
CA TYR A 66 9.61 -1.70 -6.48
C TYR A 66 8.28 -2.09 -5.82
N ALA A 67 8.17 -1.88 -4.51
CA ALA A 67 6.92 -2.14 -3.80
C ALA A 67 5.79 -1.25 -4.30
N ARG A 68 6.06 0.05 -4.47
CA ARG A 68 5.08 0.99 -5.02
C ARG A 68 4.68 0.64 -6.45
N ARG A 69 5.67 0.26 -7.25
CA ARG A 69 5.43 -0.14 -8.63
C ARG A 69 4.57 -1.40 -8.70
N ARG A 70 4.87 -2.39 -7.85
CA ARG A 70 4.09 -3.61 -7.78
C ARG A 70 2.66 -3.34 -7.35
N MET A 71 2.47 -2.49 -6.33
CA MET A 71 1.13 -2.08 -5.88
C MET A 71 0.37 -1.38 -7.00
N ALA A 72 1.00 -0.45 -7.70
CA ALA A 72 0.36 0.25 -8.81
C ALA A 72 -0.09 -0.73 -9.89
N ASN A 73 0.74 -1.71 -10.23
CA ASN A 73 0.40 -2.73 -11.23
C ASN A 73 -0.77 -3.60 -10.78
N LEU A 74 -0.77 -4.02 -9.52
CA LEU A 74 -1.85 -4.84 -8.97
C LEU A 74 -3.17 -4.06 -8.94
N MET A 75 -3.14 -2.80 -8.53
CA MET A 75 -4.34 -1.96 -8.48
C MET A 75 -4.86 -1.64 -9.88
N ALA A 76 -3.97 -1.45 -10.85
CA ALA A 76 -4.36 -1.23 -12.25
C ALA A 76 -5.08 -2.45 -12.82
N ALA A 77 -4.65 -3.66 -12.46
CA ALA A 77 -5.31 -4.90 -12.90
C ALA A 77 -6.74 -4.98 -12.36
N TYR A 78 -6.96 -4.64 -11.09
CA TYR A 78 -8.30 -4.60 -10.52
C TYR A 78 -9.19 -3.57 -11.21
N LYS A 79 -8.64 -2.39 -11.49
CA LYS A 79 -9.37 -1.34 -12.19
C LYS A 79 -9.83 -1.80 -13.57
N ARG A 80 -8.99 -2.56 -14.29
CA ARG A 80 -9.35 -3.11 -15.60
C ARG A 80 -10.46 -4.16 -15.50
N GLU A 81 -10.45 -4.99 -14.48
CA GLU A 81 -11.49 -5.97 -14.22
C GLU A 81 -12.84 -5.29 -14.00
N ASP A 82 -12.86 -4.18 -13.29
CA ASP A 82 -14.08 -3.42 -13.02
C ASP A 82 -14.66 -2.77 -14.28
N LEU A 83 -13.85 -2.52 -15.29
CA LEU A 83 -14.26 -1.88 -16.52
C LEU A 83 -14.67 -2.86 -17.62
N SER A 84 -14.45 -4.15 -17.39
CA SER A 84 -14.77 -5.19 -18.37
C SER A 84 -16.21 -5.72 -18.25
#